data_913285772a32a078e43f8d52fc5b651e
#
_entry.id   913285772a32a078e43f8d52fc5b651e
#
_cell.length_a   1.000
_cell.length_b   1.000
_cell.length_c   1.000
_cell.angle_alpha   90.00
_cell.angle_beta   90.00
_cell.angle_gamma   90.00
#
_symmetry.space_group_name_H-M   'P 1'
#
loop_
_entity.id
_entity.type
_entity.pdbx_description
1 polymer ?
#
loop_
_entity_poly.entity_id
_entity_poly.type
_entity_poly.pdbx_seq_one_letter_code
_entity_poly.pdbx_strand_id
1 'polypeptide(L)'
;MTGTSVARAGAHARVARVRVSARRADATSRRDATRARASTRDEGEMVRAMRAQALATNANPSVKAIVDTLAELAEQEFGLANVKFQEVMAKIDECFDFEPTAYASGVGTSRETRNAAGTNSGSCKTFYFAKMRGLSEGAALRLFCEHYEDVANAPSGDSHANIRAFMENGYDGLTFEGEALRAKGAGSAMNNDI
;
A
#
# COMPACT_ATOMS: atom_id res chain seq x y z
N MET A 1 -16.29 15.46 -76.62
CA MET A 1 -16.87 14.26 -76.09
C MET A 1 -15.78 13.51 -75.34
N THR A 2 -15.68 13.65 -74.05
CA THR A 2 -14.94 12.74 -73.18
C THR A 2 -15.40 13.01 -71.74
N GLY A 3 -16.29 12.13 -71.25
CA GLY A 3 -16.81 12.24 -69.87
C GLY A 3 -15.88 11.52 -68.88
N THR A 4 -15.54 12.24 -67.90
CA THR A 4 -14.65 11.80 -66.79
C THR A 4 -15.49 11.07 -65.72
N SER A 5 -15.16 9.84 -65.42
CA SER A 5 -15.65 9.11 -64.27
C SER A 5 -14.54 8.94 -63.23
N VAL A 6 -14.51 9.80 -62.23
CA VAL A 6 -13.67 9.62 -61.02
C VAL A 6 -14.47 10.15 -59.85
N ALA A 7 -15.16 9.28 -59.11
CA ALA A 7 -15.55 9.52 -57.70
C ALA A 7 -16.30 8.32 -57.10
N ARG A 8 -15.63 7.24 -56.71
CA ARG A 8 -16.29 6.22 -55.85
C ARG A 8 -15.37 5.44 -54.89
N ALA A 9 -14.13 5.87 -54.72
CA ALA A 9 -13.20 5.13 -53.86
C ALA A 9 -13.00 5.72 -52.42
N GLY A 10 -13.56 6.92 -52.16
CA GLY A 10 -13.24 7.63 -50.87
C GLY A 10 -14.17 7.35 -49.68
N ALA A 11 -15.40 6.88 -49.93
CA ALA A 11 -16.40 6.78 -48.87
C ALA A 11 -16.24 5.52 -47.96
N HIS A 12 -15.79 4.39 -48.54
CA HIS A 12 -15.69 3.13 -47.77
C HIS A 12 -14.47 3.10 -46.83
N ALA A 13 -13.38 3.78 -47.14
CA ALA A 13 -12.19 3.83 -46.30
C ALA A 13 -12.38 4.66 -45.02
N ARG A 14 -13.19 5.72 -45.07
CA ARG A 14 -13.48 6.55 -43.89
C ARG A 14 -14.36 5.83 -42.86
N VAL A 15 -15.37 5.07 -43.31
CA VAL A 15 -16.31 4.37 -42.43
C VAL A 15 -15.57 3.22 -41.68
N ALA A 16 -14.65 2.51 -42.34
CA ALA A 16 -13.89 1.47 -41.73
C ALA A 16 -12.92 2.01 -40.64
N ARG A 17 -12.26 3.16 -40.87
CA ARG A 17 -11.38 3.79 -39.88
C ARG A 17 -12.12 4.28 -38.64
N VAL A 18 -13.28 4.87 -38.78
CA VAL A 18 -14.12 5.32 -37.64
C VAL A 18 -14.59 4.14 -36.79
N ARG A 19 -15.01 3.03 -37.41
CA ARG A 19 -15.44 1.82 -36.68
C ARG A 19 -14.30 1.13 -35.94
N VAL A 20 -13.08 1.11 -36.47
CA VAL A 20 -11.90 0.52 -35.80
C VAL A 20 -11.46 1.39 -34.62
N SER A 21 -11.51 2.72 -34.75
CA SER A 21 -11.15 3.62 -33.64
C SER A 21 -12.18 3.55 -32.50
N ALA A 22 -13.47 3.49 -32.80
CA ALA A 22 -14.52 3.34 -31.81
C ALA A 22 -14.43 2.01 -31.05
N ARG A 23 -14.14 0.90 -31.76
CA ARG A 23 -13.95 -0.41 -31.12
C ARG A 23 -12.69 -0.47 -30.24
N ARG A 24 -11.61 0.23 -30.61
CA ARG A 24 -10.40 0.34 -29.78
C ARG A 24 -10.65 1.17 -28.53
N ALA A 25 -11.34 2.30 -28.64
CA ALA A 25 -11.71 3.14 -27.51
C ALA A 25 -12.62 2.41 -26.50
N ASP A 26 -13.63 1.66 -26.99
CA ASP A 26 -14.50 0.84 -26.14
C ASP A 26 -13.76 -0.31 -25.46
N ALA A 27 -12.85 -0.97 -26.14
CA ALA A 27 -12.02 -2.04 -25.55
C ALA A 27 -11.07 -1.52 -24.47
N THR A 28 -10.51 -0.32 -24.64
CA THR A 28 -9.65 0.32 -23.64
C THR A 28 -10.48 0.72 -22.43
N SER A 29 -11.60 1.36 -22.60
CA SER A 29 -12.52 1.74 -21.54
C SER A 29 -13.02 0.54 -20.71
N ARG A 30 -13.31 -0.58 -21.36
CA ARG A 30 -13.71 -1.83 -20.65
C ARG A 30 -12.55 -2.44 -19.86
N ARG A 31 -11.31 -2.39 -20.37
CA ARG A 31 -10.12 -2.86 -19.66
C ARG A 31 -9.83 -1.99 -18.43
N ASP A 32 -9.97 -0.68 -18.56
CA ASP A 32 -9.76 0.26 -17.47
C ASP A 32 -10.85 0.09 -16.39
N ALA A 33 -12.11 -0.10 -16.76
CA ALA A 33 -13.19 -0.40 -15.82
C ALA A 33 -13.01 -1.76 -15.13
N THR A 34 -12.49 -2.77 -15.83
CA THR A 34 -12.20 -4.08 -15.23
C THR A 34 -11.02 -3.98 -14.27
N ARG A 35 -9.97 -3.25 -14.61
CA ARG A 35 -8.80 -3.00 -13.76
C ARG A 35 -9.19 -2.21 -12.50
N ALA A 36 -10.03 -1.17 -12.64
CA ALA A 36 -10.54 -0.42 -11.50
C ALA A 36 -11.38 -1.28 -10.55
N ARG A 37 -12.23 -2.16 -11.07
CA ARG A 37 -13.03 -3.11 -10.25
C ARG A 37 -12.17 -4.17 -9.57
N ALA A 38 -11.10 -4.64 -10.20
CA ALA A 38 -10.14 -5.56 -9.59
C ALA A 38 -9.40 -4.85 -8.44
N SER A 39 -8.92 -3.62 -8.65
CA SER A 39 -8.23 -2.82 -7.63
C SER A 39 -9.10 -2.59 -6.39
N THR A 40 -10.36 -2.18 -6.56
CA THR A 40 -11.28 -1.97 -5.41
C THR A 40 -11.63 -3.27 -4.67
N ARG A 41 -11.61 -4.41 -5.37
CA ARG A 41 -11.82 -5.73 -4.75
C ARG A 41 -10.62 -6.14 -3.90
N ASP A 42 -9.41 -5.97 -4.42
CA ASP A 42 -8.16 -6.26 -3.72
C ASP A 42 -7.99 -5.36 -2.50
N GLU A 43 -8.32 -4.06 -2.60
CA GLU A 43 -8.34 -3.14 -1.47
C GLU A 43 -9.34 -3.58 -0.38
N GLY A 44 -10.52 -4.03 -0.77
CA GLY A 44 -11.52 -4.54 0.17
C GLY A 44 -11.07 -5.82 0.89
N GLU A 45 -10.33 -6.70 0.21
CA GLU A 45 -9.78 -7.92 0.78
C GLU A 45 -8.63 -7.60 1.74
N MET A 46 -7.74 -6.69 1.38
CA MET A 46 -6.67 -6.20 2.24
C MET A 46 -7.21 -5.57 3.53
N VAL A 47 -8.23 -4.72 3.46
CA VAL A 47 -8.85 -4.12 4.64
C VAL A 47 -9.47 -5.18 5.55
N ARG A 48 -10.07 -6.24 4.99
CA ARG A 48 -10.59 -7.37 5.78
C ARG A 48 -9.47 -8.14 6.48
N ALA A 49 -8.37 -8.42 5.78
CA ALA A 49 -7.21 -9.09 6.36
C ALA A 49 -6.61 -8.26 7.50
N MET A 50 -6.39 -6.97 7.30
CA MET A 50 -5.89 -6.07 8.35
C MET A 50 -6.82 -6.03 9.57
N ARG A 51 -8.13 -5.99 9.37
CA ARG A 51 -9.11 -6.01 10.45
C ARG A 51 -9.08 -7.35 11.20
N ALA A 52 -8.94 -8.48 10.50
CA ALA A 52 -8.81 -9.79 11.12
C ALA A 52 -7.54 -9.87 12.00
N GLN A 53 -6.40 -9.33 11.54
CA GLN A 53 -5.17 -9.28 12.33
C GLN A 53 -5.30 -8.36 13.54
N ALA A 54 -5.96 -7.21 13.42
CA ALA A 54 -6.23 -6.33 14.55
C ALA A 54 -7.09 -7.01 15.61
N LEU A 55 -8.11 -7.78 15.20
CA LEU A 55 -8.94 -8.57 16.12
C LEU A 55 -8.16 -9.71 16.79
N ALA A 56 -7.32 -10.44 16.02
CA ALA A 56 -6.46 -11.49 16.55
C ALA A 56 -5.46 -10.95 17.57
N THR A 57 -4.88 -9.77 17.33
CA THR A 57 -4.04 -9.07 18.29
C THR A 57 -4.76 -8.81 19.60
N ASN A 58 -6.02 -8.41 19.56
CA ASN A 58 -6.83 -8.14 20.75
C ASN A 58 -7.17 -9.40 21.55
N ALA A 59 -7.10 -10.58 20.95
CA ALA A 59 -7.37 -11.86 21.63
C ALA A 59 -6.22 -12.29 22.58
N ASN A 60 -4.99 -11.76 22.40
CA ASN A 60 -3.86 -12.04 23.29
C ASN A 60 -3.53 -10.79 24.12
N PRO A 61 -3.80 -10.77 25.45
CA PRO A 61 -3.62 -9.59 26.28
C PRO A 61 -2.20 -9.03 26.30
N SER A 62 -1.19 -9.90 26.26
CA SER A 62 0.22 -9.47 26.28
C SER A 62 0.60 -8.80 24.95
N VAL A 63 0.23 -9.39 23.82
CA VAL A 63 0.44 -8.82 22.50
C VAL A 63 -0.33 -7.50 22.36
N LYS A 64 -1.59 -7.48 22.81
CA LYS A 64 -2.42 -6.27 22.81
C LYS A 64 -1.75 -5.12 23.57
N ALA A 65 -1.24 -5.37 24.78
CA ALA A 65 -0.60 -4.34 25.58
C ALA A 65 0.61 -3.71 24.90
N ILE A 66 1.46 -4.52 24.28
CA ILE A 66 2.65 -4.05 23.55
C ILE A 66 2.22 -3.21 22.34
N VAL A 67 1.27 -3.72 21.55
CA VAL A 67 0.78 -3.08 20.33
C VAL A 67 0.08 -1.75 20.64
N ASP A 68 -0.77 -1.71 21.66
CA ASP A 68 -1.47 -0.50 22.08
C ASP A 68 -0.49 0.54 22.61
N THR A 69 0.49 0.14 23.44
CA THR A 69 1.53 1.05 23.94
C THR A 69 2.34 1.64 22.79
N LEU A 70 2.75 0.82 21.83
CA LEU A 70 3.51 1.32 20.67
C LEU A 70 2.68 2.30 19.83
N ALA A 71 1.40 2.00 19.62
CA ALA A 71 0.47 2.86 18.89
C ALA A 71 0.24 4.19 19.61
N GLU A 72 -0.01 4.16 20.91
CA GLU A 72 -0.20 5.35 21.75
C GLU A 72 1.05 6.24 21.77
N LEU A 73 2.23 5.65 21.91
CA LEU A 73 3.49 6.40 21.86
C LEU A 73 3.71 7.04 20.48
N ALA A 74 3.39 6.34 19.40
CA ALA A 74 3.51 6.88 18.05
C ALA A 74 2.57 8.06 17.78
N GLU A 75 1.38 8.09 18.38
CA GLU A 75 0.45 9.23 18.24
C GLU A 75 0.92 10.48 19.01
N GLN A 76 1.74 10.33 20.03
CA GLN A 76 2.30 11.45 20.79
C GLN A 76 3.50 12.05 20.05
N GLU A 77 3.59 13.38 19.99
CA GLU A 77 4.65 14.08 19.27
C GLU A 77 6.08 13.67 19.70
N PHE A 78 6.27 13.43 20.99
CA PHE A 78 7.56 13.04 21.58
C PHE A 78 7.54 11.64 22.20
N GLY A 79 6.49 10.86 21.95
CA GLY A 79 6.31 9.55 22.59
C GLY A 79 7.38 8.52 22.23
N LEU A 80 7.98 8.64 21.04
CA LEU A 80 9.09 7.83 20.58
C LEU A 80 10.45 8.56 20.61
N ALA A 81 10.54 9.70 21.29
CA ALA A 81 11.79 10.41 21.47
C ALA A 81 12.84 9.49 22.13
N ASN A 82 14.03 9.41 21.54
CA ASN A 82 15.14 8.52 21.96
C ASN A 82 14.89 7.01 21.75
N VAL A 83 13.77 6.60 21.18
CA VAL A 83 13.56 5.21 20.71
C VAL A 83 14.23 5.05 19.35
N LYS A 84 14.90 3.92 19.14
CA LYS A 84 15.54 3.58 17.88
C LYS A 84 14.61 2.74 17.00
N PHE A 85 14.73 2.89 15.69
CA PHE A 85 13.94 2.12 14.74
C PHE A 85 14.03 0.62 14.98
N GLN A 86 15.20 0.11 15.34
CA GLN A 86 15.39 -1.31 15.67
C GLN A 86 14.58 -1.76 16.90
N GLU A 87 14.34 -0.88 17.86
CA GLU A 87 13.49 -1.18 19.02
C GLU A 87 12.01 -1.27 18.63
N VAL A 88 11.57 -0.39 17.73
CA VAL A 88 10.22 -0.48 17.11
C VAL A 88 10.07 -1.80 16.35
N MET A 89 11.06 -2.17 15.52
CA MET A 89 11.06 -3.43 14.79
C MET A 89 11.01 -4.64 15.74
N ALA A 90 11.80 -4.63 16.82
CA ALA A 90 11.77 -5.70 17.81
C ALA A 90 10.37 -5.87 18.43
N LYS A 91 9.67 -4.78 18.72
CA LYS A 91 8.30 -4.84 19.27
C LYS A 91 7.27 -5.35 18.26
N ILE A 92 7.39 -4.97 17.00
CA ILE A 92 6.55 -5.52 15.94
C ILE A 92 6.83 -7.02 15.76
N ASP A 93 8.10 -7.42 15.70
CA ASP A 93 8.53 -8.82 15.55
C ASP A 93 8.19 -9.68 16.78
N GLU A 94 8.09 -9.09 17.98
CA GLU A 94 7.59 -9.78 19.17
C GLU A 94 6.11 -10.18 19.02
N CYS A 95 5.32 -9.34 18.37
CA CYS A 95 3.87 -9.46 18.29
C CYS A 95 3.37 -10.15 17.01
N PHE A 96 4.14 -10.08 15.93
CA PHE A 96 3.71 -10.52 14.60
C PHE A 96 4.75 -11.39 13.91
N ASP A 97 4.26 -12.34 13.11
CA ASP A 97 5.04 -13.03 12.08
C ASP A 97 5.00 -12.19 10.81
N PHE A 98 6.17 -11.98 10.18
CA PHE A 98 6.30 -11.20 8.96
C PHE A 98 6.21 -12.12 7.74
N GLU A 99 5.28 -11.81 6.84
CA GLU A 99 5.14 -12.44 5.52
C GLU A 99 5.65 -11.46 4.45
N PRO A 100 6.76 -11.74 3.77
CA PRO A 100 7.28 -10.87 2.73
C PRO A 100 6.24 -10.64 1.62
N THR A 101 5.81 -9.40 1.44
CA THR A 101 4.88 -9.00 0.38
C THR A 101 5.43 -7.80 -0.39
N ALA A 102 5.05 -7.68 -1.66
CA ALA A 102 5.36 -6.49 -2.44
C ALA A 102 4.45 -5.33 -2.01
N TYR A 103 5.01 -4.11 -2.02
CA TYR A 103 4.27 -2.92 -1.65
C TYR A 103 4.80 -1.70 -2.39
N ALA A 104 3.99 -0.65 -2.46
CA ALA A 104 4.40 0.64 -2.99
C ALA A 104 3.97 1.77 -2.06
N SER A 105 4.79 2.82 -2.01
CA SER A 105 4.49 4.08 -1.33
C SER A 105 4.56 5.24 -2.31
N GLY A 106 3.75 6.29 -2.09
CA GLY A 106 3.67 7.45 -2.95
C GLY A 106 3.07 7.16 -4.33
N VAL A 107 2.21 6.14 -4.47
CA VAL A 107 1.59 5.78 -5.75
C VAL A 107 0.87 6.98 -6.35
N GLY A 108 1.16 7.27 -7.62
CA GLY A 108 0.61 8.42 -8.34
C GLY A 108 1.35 9.74 -8.13
N THR A 109 2.44 9.75 -7.35
CA THR A 109 3.32 10.92 -7.18
C THR A 109 4.61 10.78 -7.97
N SER A 110 5.40 11.84 -8.03
CA SER A 110 6.74 11.82 -8.64
C SER A 110 7.77 10.99 -7.86
N ARG A 111 7.47 10.67 -6.61
CA ARG A 111 8.31 9.86 -5.71
C ARG A 111 7.82 8.43 -5.53
N GLU A 112 6.90 7.96 -6.38
CA GLU A 112 6.41 6.59 -6.30
C GLU A 112 7.57 5.58 -6.17
N THR A 113 7.56 4.80 -5.08
CA THR A 113 8.58 3.81 -4.77
C THR A 113 7.94 2.44 -4.66
N ARG A 114 8.32 1.53 -5.57
CA ARG A 114 7.85 0.14 -5.59
C ARG A 114 8.89 -0.79 -5.00
N ASN A 115 8.44 -1.69 -4.14
CA ASN A 115 9.29 -2.63 -3.41
C ASN A 115 8.83 -4.06 -3.71
N ALA A 116 9.73 -4.88 -4.21
CA ALA A 116 9.49 -6.32 -4.35
C ALA A 116 9.37 -6.99 -2.96
N ALA A 117 8.69 -8.13 -2.90
CA ALA A 117 8.57 -8.91 -1.69
C ALA A 117 9.96 -9.18 -1.04
N GLY A 118 10.07 -8.91 0.25
CA GLY A 118 11.31 -9.06 1.03
C GLY A 118 12.29 -7.89 0.93
N THR A 119 12.08 -6.90 0.03
CA THR A 119 12.90 -5.69 0.01
C THR A 119 12.32 -4.63 0.95
N ASN A 120 13.21 -3.83 1.59
CA ASN A 120 12.82 -2.80 2.56
C ASN A 120 11.81 -3.31 3.61
N SER A 121 12.06 -4.50 4.15
CA SER A 121 11.15 -5.21 5.07
C SER A 121 10.79 -4.37 6.31
N GLY A 122 11.71 -3.55 6.82
CA GLY A 122 11.44 -2.64 7.92
C GLY A 122 10.33 -1.63 7.57
N SER A 123 10.43 -0.98 6.41
CA SER A 123 9.39 -0.06 5.95
C SER A 123 8.06 -0.77 5.67
N CYS A 124 8.10 -1.98 5.10
CA CYS A 124 6.92 -2.82 4.88
C CYS A 124 6.18 -3.10 6.20
N LYS A 125 6.89 -3.58 7.21
CA LYS A 125 6.35 -3.87 8.55
C LYS A 125 5.74 -2.62 9.19
N THR A 126 6.49 -1.50 9.16
CA THR A 126 6.07 -0.24 9.79
C THR A 126 4.79 0.30 9.17
N PHE A 127 4.75 0.43 7.85
CA PHE A 127 3.58 0.93 7.15
C PHE A 127 2.37 0.00 7.29
N TYR A 128 2.59 -1.32 7.21
CA TYR A 128 1.51 -2.28 7.40
C TYR A 128 0.94 -2.20 8.81
N PHE A 129 1.80 -2.15 9.83
CA PHE A 129 1.42 -1.98 11.23
C PHE A 129 0.60 -0.70 11.42
N ALA A 130 1.11 0.43 10.94
CA ALA A 130 0.45 1.73 11.07
C ALA A 130 -0.95 1.74 10.43
N LYS A 131 -1.06 1.22 9.18
CA LYS A 131 -2.34 1.12 8.46
C LYS A 131 -3.32 0.17 9.14
N MET A 132 -2.84 -0.99 9.58
CA MET A 132 -3.64 -1.99 10.30
C MET A 132 -4.18 -1.44 11.64
N ARG A 133 -3.41 -0.61 12.34
CA ARG A 133 -3.82 0.01 13.60
C ARG A 133 -4.61 1.30 13.41
N GLY A 134 -4.73 1.80 12.18
CA GLY A 134 -5.44 3.05 11.89
C GLY A 134 -4.75 4.27 12.47
N LEU A 135 -3.42 4.26 12.54
CA LEU A 135 -2.65 5.38 13.06
C LEU A 135 -2.73 6.58 12.11
N SER A 136 -2.55 7.78 12.65
CA SER A 136 -2.37 8.97 11.83
C SER A 136 -1.10 8.87 10.96
N GLU A 137 -1.07 9.60 9.83
CA GLU A 137 0.11 9.64 8.96
C GLU A 137 1.36 10.14 9.72
N GLY A 138 1.17 11.12 10.59
CA GLY A 138 2.23 11.60 11.46
C GLY A 138 2.76 10.52 12.41
N ALA A 139 1.87 9.71 12.99
CA ALA A 139 2.26 8.58 13.82
C ALA A 139 2.99 7.49 13.02
N ALA A 140 2.52 7.20 11.81
CA ALA A 140 3.19 6.26 10.91
C ALA A 140 4.63 6.70 10.59
N LEU A 141 4.86 8.00 10.38
CA LEU A 141 6.19 8.55 10.14
C LEU A 141 7.06 8.49 11.41
N ARG A 142 6.51 8.80 12.58
CA ARG A 142 7.25 8.73 13.87
C ARG A 142 7.73 7.32 14.22
N LEU A 143 7.05 6.26 13.78
CA LEU A 143 7.51 4.88 13.95
C LEU A 143 8.85 4.59 13.26
N PHE A 144 9.28 5.42 12.30
CA PHE A 144 10.60 5.31 11.67
C PHE A 144 11.74 5.92 12.50
N CYS A 145 11.42 6.60 13.60
CA CYS A 145 12.38 7.14 14.57
C CYS A 145 13.48 7.97 13.88
N GLU A 146 14.76 7.64 14.09
CA GLU A 146 15.92 8.34 13.50
C GLU A 146 15.87 8.44 11.98
N HIS A 147 15.29 7.46 11.28
CA HIS A 147 15.18 7.51 9.82
C HIS A 147 14.23 8.60 9.34
N TYR A 148 13.17 8.89 10.10
CA TYR A 148 12.28 10.02 9.81
C TYR A 148 12.95 11.36 10.15
N GLU A 149 13.72 11.41 11.25
CA GLU A 149 14.53 12.59 11.60
C GLU A 149 15.56 12.89 10.51
N ASP A 150 16.24 11.87 9.96
CA ASP A 150 17.17 12.03 8.84
C ASP A 150 16.50 12.67 7.62
N VAL A 151 15.27 12.24 7.30
CA VAL A 151 14.47 12.83 6.20
C VAL A 151 14.10 14.27 6.49
N ALA A 152 13.65 14.57 7.71
CA ALA A 152 13.26 15.92 8.12
C ALA A 152 14.45 16.89 8.10
N ASN A 153 15.64 16.43 8.49
CA ASN A 153 16.87 17.22 8.49
C ASN A 153 17.48 17.40 7.09
N ALA A 154 17.10 16.57 6.12
CA ALA A 154 17.59 16.62 4.74
C ALA A 154 16.43 16.60 3.73
N PRO A 155 15.59 17.64 3.65
CA PRO A 155 14.36 17.64 2.83
C PRO A 155 14.62 17.46 1.34
N SER A 156 15.77 17.88 0.83
CA SER A 156 16.18 17.71 -0.58
C SER A 156 16.98 16.42 -0.85
N GLY A 157 17.18 15.58 0.16
CA GLY A 157 17.94 14.34 0.01
C GLY A 157 17.16 13.23 -0.67
N ASP A 158 17.86 12.14 -1.01
CA ASP A 158 17.30 10.97 -1.71
C ASP A 158 17.23 9.71 -0.83
N SER A 159 17.85 9.75 0.38
CA SER A 159 17.78 8.65 1.33
C SER A 159 16.34 8.39 1.80
N HIS A 160 16.06 7.17 2.28
CA HIS A 160 14.75 6.79 2.82
C HIS A 160 13.57 7.02 1.86
N ALA A 161 13.72 6.60 0.60
CA ALA A 161 12.77 6.85 -0.47
C ALA A 161 11.31 6.51 -0.10
N ASN A 162 11.08 5.41 0.62
CA ASN A 162 9.73 5.01 1.07
C ASN A 162 9.10 6.02 2.04
N ILE A 163 9.88 6.59 2.97
CA ILE A 163 9.40 7.61 3.90
C ILE A 163 9.04 8.89 3.12
N ARG A 164 9.92 9.34 2.22
CA ARG A 164 9.68 10.52 1.39
C ARG A 164 8.47 10.37 0.49
N ALA A 165 8.31 9.18 -0.10
CA ALA A 165 7.15 8.87 -0.94
C ALA A 165 5.84 8.92 -0.13
N PHE A 166 5.84 8.35 1.08
CA PHE A 166 4.67 8.39 1.97
C PHE A 166 4.33 9.82 2.43
N MET A 167 5.32 10.68 2.63
CA MET A 167 5.08 12.08 3.00
C MET A 167 4.34 12.89 1.93
N GLU A 168 4.28 12.44 0.66
CA GLU A 168 3.60 13.16 -0.42
C GLU A 168 2.08 12.93 -0.43
N ASN A 169 1.62 11.70 -0.20
CA ASN A 169 0.19 11.39 -0.25
C ASN A 169 -0.27 10.32 0.75
N GLY A 170 0.52 10.06 1.78
CA GLY A 170 0.14 9.26 2.93
C GLY A 170 -0.40 7.87 2.57
N TYR A 171 -1.47 7.49 3.25
CA TYR A 171 -2.14 6.21 3.04
C TYR A 171 -2.82 6.05 1.68
N ASP A 172 -3.18 7.14 1.01
CA ASP A 172 -3.78 7.10 -0.32
C ASP A 172 -2.80 6.57 -1.37
N GLY A 173 -1.51 6.82 -1.15
CA GLY A 173 -0.43 6.31 -1.99
C GLY A 173 0.22 5.01 -1.48
N LEU A 174 -0.32 4.38 -0.44
CA LEU A 174 0.26 3.18 0.16
C LEU A 174 -0.54 1.93 -0.20
N THR A 175 0.06 1.03 -0.99
CA THR A 175 -0.55 -0.22 -1.44
C THR A 175 0.29 -1.43 -1.06
N PHE A 176 -0.36 -2.57 -0.78
CA PHE A 176 0.27 -3.86 -0.52
C PHE A 176 -0.37 -4.92 -1.42
N GLU A 177 0.41 -5.87 -1.91
CA GLU A 177 -0.09 -6.99 -2.72
C GLU A 177 -0.57 -8.17 -1.87
N GLY A 178 -0.21 -8.21 -0.58
CA GLY A 178 -0.58 -9.28 0.33
C GLY A 178 -0.54 -8.86 1.79
N GLU A 179 -0.83 -9.79 2.68
CA GLU A 179 -0.76 -9.62 4.12
C GLU A 179 0.70 -9.65 4.58
N ALA A 180 1.20 -8.55 5.18
CA ALA A 180 2.59 -8.46 5.61
C ALA A 180 2.81 -8.87 7.08
N LEU A 181 1.81 -8.72 7.94
CA LEU A 181 1.92 -9.05 9.36
C LEU A 181 0.75 -9.94 9.80
N ARG A 182 1.09 -11.05 10.46
CA ARG A 182 0.14 -11.98 11.07
C ARG A 182 0.36 -12.01 12.58
N ALA A 183 -0.70 -11.77 13.37
CA ALA A 183 -0.61 -11.77 14.83
C ALA A 183 -0.17 -13.14 15.35
N LYS A 184 0.85 -13.16 16.20
CA LYS A 184 1.32 -14.40 16.84
C LYS A 184 0.26 -14.95 17.79
N GLY A 185 0.09 -16.26 17.78
CA GLY A 185 -0.91 -16.96 18.59
C GLY A 185 -2.32 -17.00 17.98
N ALA A 186 -2.56 -16.37 16.83
CA ALA A 186 -3.85 -16.45 16.15
C ALA A 186 -4.17 -17.85 15.57
N GLY A 187 -3.16 -18.69 15.38
CA GLY A 187 -3.30 -20.01 14.76
C GLY A 187 -3.71 -21.16 15.67
N SER A 188 -3.83 -20.97 16.99
CA SER A 188 -4.13 -22.07 17.94
C SER A 188 -5.61 -22.28 18.24
N ALA A 189 -6.49 -21.40 17.76
CA ALA A 189 -7.91 -21.44 18.11
C ALA A 189 -8.80 -22.21 17.11
N MET A 190 -8.27 -22.70 15.98
CA MET A 190 -9.09 -23.36 14.94
C MET A 190 -8.99 -24.88 14.88
N ASN A 191 -8.26 -25.57 15.79
CA ASN A 191 -8.09 -27.02 15.73
C ASN A 191 -8.57 -27.77 16.98
N ASN A 192 -9.59 -27.30 17.68
CA ASN A 192 -10.23 -28.08 18.75
C ASN A 192 -11.73 -28.18 18.52
N ASP A 193 -12.15 -28.82 17.44
CA ASP A 193 -13.44 -29.48 17.32
C ASP A 193 -13.25 -30.77 16.50
N ILE A 194 -13.00 -31.84 17.19
CA ILE A 194 -13.32 -33.23 16.78
C ILE A 194 -14.14 -33.86 17.89
#